data_dfeac5379b9ef0a5f6d7d4d4de4ffa8d
#
_entry.id   dfeac5379b9ef0a5f6d7d4d4de4ffa8d
#
_cell.length_a   1.000
_cell.length_b   1.000
_cell.length_c   1.000
_cell.angle_alpha   90.00
_cell.angle_beta   90.00
_cell.angle_gamma   90.00
#
_symmetry.space_group_name_H-M   'P 1'
#
loop_
_entity.id
_entity.type
_entity.pdbx_description
1 polymer ?
#
loop_
_entity_poly.entity_id
_entity_poly.type
_entity_poly.pdbx_seq_one_letter_code
_entity_poly.pdbx_strand_id
1 'polypeptide(L)'
;KKVTTIPDGKNHGLIFVLDWSGSMNNILEDTLKQLFQLVWFCKKTQIPYEVYAFTNDSWQLNKECDEDQPYTSYRNTSSDLLVDAWKENDINIDGCFRMVNILSSKARTKDVEKQMLNLWLTNCSFKYHYNHHFPHPAKFHLSGTPLNEAIICTKQLVKQMMKKIQKVHVIILTDGEAHQPSYNVDRSKFYDSFGLDHKGTRSINSTCMLRNRKSGKTYGLTYSNCSLKLIECIKDDLPDVSFIAFRVIERGGMTVSYTHLRAHETQPY
;
A
#
# COMPACT_ATOMS: atom_id res chain seq x y z
N LYS A 1 -1.04 18.55 -42.72
CA LYS A 1 -0.93 17.78 -41.46
C LYS A 1 -2.27 17.08 -41.25
N LYS A 2 -2.26 15.75 -41.23
CA LYS A 2 -3.46 14.94 -40.98
C LYS A 2 -3.54 14.68 -39.50
N VAL A 3 -4.56 15.16 -38.82
CA VAL A 3 -4.84 14.81 -37.40
C VAL A 3 -5.67 13.55 -37.45
N THR A 4 -5.12 12.47 -36.90
CA THR A 4 -5.84 11.22 -36.72
C THR A 4 -6.29 11.19 -35.27
N THR A 5 -7.57 11.37 -35.00
CA THR A 5 -8.17 11.06 -33.71
C THR A 5 -8.34 9.56 -33.65
N ILE A 6 -7.83 8.92 -32.61
CA ILE A 6 -8.12 7.51 -32.33
C ILE A 6 -9.50 7.51 -31.65
N PRO A 7 -10.56 7.04 -32.34
CA PRO A 7 -11.85 6.85 -31.71
C PRO A 7 -11.65 5.79 -30.62
N ASP A 8 -12.19 5.97 -29.43
CA ASP A 8 -12.07 5.07 -28.26
C ASP A 8 -10.74 5.08 -27.50
N GLY A 9 -9.90 6.09 -27.65
CA GLY A 9 -8.74 6.30 -26.78
C GLY A 9 -9.19 6.55 -25.34
N LYS A 10 -9.25 5.49 -24.51
CA LYS A 10 -9.47 5.63 -23.08
C LYS A 10 -8.33 6.46 -22.48
N ASN A 11 -8.65 7.50 -21.70
CA ASN A 11 -7.62 8.20 -20.97
C ASN A 11 -7.13 7.33 -19.80
N HIS A 12 -5.82 7.27 -19.66
CA HIS A 12 -5.15 6.42 -18.68
C HIS A 12 -4.62 7.25 -17.52
N GLY A 13 -4.61 6.67 -16.32
CA GLY A 13 -3.96 7.23 -15.13
C GLY A 13 -3.16 6.18 -14.40
N LEU A 14 -2.12 6.60 -13.70
CA LEU A 14 -1.20 5.72 -12.98
C LEU A 14 -1.23 6.00 -11.48
N ILE A 15 -1.32 4.95 -10.68
CA ILE A 15 -1.11 4.99 -9.23
C ILE A 15 0.10 4.11 -8.94
N PHE A 16 1.18 4.70 -8.48
CA PHE A 16 2.34 3.97 -7.99
C PHE A 16 2.20 3.75 -6.48
N VAL A 17 2.44 2.53 -6.04
CA VAL A 17 2.39 2.12 -4.64
C VAL A 17 3.76 1.56 -4.29
N LEU A 18 4.56 2.35 -3.58
CA LEU A 18 5.94 2.05 -3.23
C LEU A 18 6.00 1.45 -1.83
N ASP A 19 6.63 0.32 -1.73
CA ASP A 19 6.99 -0.29 -0.46
C ASP A 19 8.03 0.56 0.26
N TRP A 20 7.72 0.92 1.51
CA TRP A 20 8.59 1.69 2.39
C TRP A 20 8.96 0.88 3.63
N SER A 21 9.39 -0.37 3.39
CA SER A 21 9.77 -1.33 4.43
C SER A 21 11.28 -1.35 4.68
N GLY A 22 11.68 -1.96 5.81
CA GLY A 22 13.08 -2.07 6.19
C GLY A 22 13.94 -2.83 5.18
N SER A 23 13.39 -3.86 4.55
CA SER A 23 14.06 -4.66 3.52
C SER A 23 14.39 -3.87 2.26
N MET A 24 13.62 -2.83 1.95
CA MET A 24 13.88 -1.93 0.81
C MET A 24 15.16 -1.09 0.95
N ASN A 25 15.75 -0.98 2.15
CA ASN A 25 16.86 -0.06 2.42
C ASN A 25 18.00 -0.13 1.39
N ASN A 26 18.39 -1.34 1.00
CA ASN A 26 19.52 -1.54 0.06
C ASN A 26 19.17 -1.23 -1.40
N ILE A 27 17.90 -1.34 -1.77
CA ILE A 27 17.40 -1.23 -3.16
C ILE A 27 16.57 0.03 -3.39
N LEU A 28 16.24 0.77 -2.32
CA LEU A 28 15.37 1.95 -2.38
C LEU A 28 15.94 3.03 -3.31
N GLU A 29 17.28 3.21 -3.32
CA GLU A 29 17.94 4.17 -4.19
C GLU A 29 17.66 3.91 -5.67
N ASP A 30 17.86 2.67 -6.12
CA ASP A 30 17.64 2.31 -7.52
C ASP A 30 16.17 2.29 -7.87
N THR A 31 15.31 1.92 -6.91
CA THR A 31 13.85 2.00 -7.06
C THR A 31 13.40 3.45 -7.24
N LEU A 32 13.91 4.38 -6.44
CA LEU A 32 13.60 5.81 -6.57
C LEU A 32 14.09 6.40 -7.89
N LYS A 33 15.28 6.02 -8.37
CA LYS A 33 15.78 6.45 -9.70
C LYS A 33 14.81 6.06 -10.81
N GLN A 34 14.35 4.81 -10.80
CA GLN A 34 13.41 4.31 -11.80
C GLN A 34 12.03 4.97 -11.66
N LEU A 35 11.54 5.12 -10.44
CA LEU A 35 10.29 5.83 -10.16
C LEU A 35 10.34 7.27 -10.69
N PHE A 36 11.43 7.99 -10.46
CA PHE A 36 11.58 9.36 -10.96
C PHE A 36 11.57 9.42 -12.49
N GLN A 37 12.19 8.47 -13.17
CA GLN A 37 12.14 8.37 -14.62
C GLN A 37 10.69 8.15 -15.12
N LEU A 38 9.94 7.27 -14.48
CA LEU A 38 8.53 7.01 -14.81
C LEU A 38 7.67 8.25 -14.54
N VAL A 39 7.89 8.96 -13.45
CA VAL A 39 7.18 10.21 -13.14
C VAL A 39 7.48 11.28 -14.18
N TRP A 40 8.74 11.44 -14.61
CA TRP A 40 9.10 12.36 -15.69
C TRP A 40 8.47 11.96 -17.02
N PHE A 41 8.42 10.67 -17.34
CA PHE A 41 7.70 10.18 -18.52
C PHE A 41 6.23 10.57 -18.45
N CYS A 42 5.55 10.31 -17.34
CA CYS A 42 4.14 10.68 -17.14
C CYS A 42 3.93 12.19 -17.32
N LYS A 43 4.82 13.02 -16.78
CA LYS A 43 4.76 14.48 -16.97
C LYS A 43 4.89 14.88 -18.43
N LYS A 44 5.87 14.33 -19.16
CA LYS A 44 6.08 14.65 -20.58
C LYS A 44 4.91 14.21 -21.46
N THR A 45 4.29 13.08 -21.14
CA THR A 45 3.14 12.52 -21.88
C THR A 45 1.80 13.01 -21.35
N GLN A 46 1.79 13.86 -20.32
CA GLN A 46 0.59 14.39 -19.68
C GLN A 46 -0.35 13.30 -19.10
N ILE A 47 0.21 12.16 -18.73
CA ILE A 47 -0.52 11.09 -18.06
C ILE A 47 -0.68 11.45 -16.57
N PRO A 48 -1.92 11.55 -16.05
CA PRO A 48 -2.15 11.77 -14.62
C PRO A 48 -1.56 10.64 -13.78
N TYR A 49 -0.84 11.02 -12.73
CA TYR A 49 -0.26 10.05 -11.80
C TYR A 49 -0.36 10.51 -10.35
N GLU A 50 -0.38 9.53 -9.45
CA GLU A 50 -0.20 9.70 -8.00
C GLU A 50 0.79 8.66 -7.52
N VAL A 51 1.67 9.02 -6.60
CA VAL A 51 2.63 8.10 -5.99
C VAL A 51 2.40 8.06 -4.49
N TYR A 52 2.22 6.87 -3.96
CA TYR A 52 2.05 6.61 -2.54
C TYR A 52 3.14 5.70 -2.03
N ALA A 53 3.69 5.99 -0.86
CA ALA A 53 4.52 5.06 -0.11
C ALA A 53 3.72 4.47 1.04
N PHE A 54 3.93 3.18 1.34
CA PHE A 54 3.25 2.52 2.46
C PHE A 54 4.25 1.88 3.42
N THR A 55 3.93 1.96 4.71
CA THR A 55 4.70 1.39 5.81
C THR A 55 3.78 1.16 7.03
N ASN A 56 4.26 0.51 8.07
CA ASN A 56 3.60 0.45 9.37
C ASN A 56 4.52 1.01 10.47
N ASP A 57 4.88 2.25 10.37
CA ASP A 57 5.78 2.92 11.32
C ASP A 57 5.12 3.11 12.69
N SER A 58 5.55 2.30 13.66
CA SER A 58 5.10 2.36 15.06
C SER A 58 5.98 3.25 15.93
N TRP A 59 7.17 3.61 15.47
CA TRP A 59 8.20 4.26 16.29
C TRP A 59 7.75 5.58 16.94
N GLN A 60 6.87 6.32 16.30
CA GLN A 60 6.45 7.62 16.77
C GLN A 60 5.12 7.67 17.52
N LEU A 61 4.32 6.62 17.44
CA LEU A 61 3.16 6.48 18.32
C LEU A 61 3.61 6.44 19.80
N ASN A 62 4.81 5.90 20.04
CA ASN A 62 5.40 5.83 21.38
C ASN A 62 5.95 7.16 21.90
N LYS A 63 6.18 8.16 21.04
CA LYS A 63 6.67 9.50 21.45
C LYS A 63 5.57 10.52 21.70
N GLU A 64 4.39 10.31 21.12
CA GLU A 64 3.22 11.17 21.35
C GLU A 64 2.43 10.73 22.61
N CYS A 65 2.74 9.55 23.17
CA CYS A 65 2.22 9.10 24.46
C CYS A 65 3.21 9.49 25.54
N ASP A 66 2.77 10.32 26.47
CA ASP A 66 3.47 10.88 27.65
C ASP A 66 4.83 10.24 27.99
N GLU A 67 5.85 11.10 28.17
CA GLU A 67 7.22 10.73 28.54
C GLU A 67 7.32 9.89 29.83
N ASP A 68 6.24 9.80 30.60
CA ASP A 68 6.18 9.10 31.88
C ASP A 68 5.56 7.67 31.84
N GLN A 69 5.14 7.18 30.67
CA GLN A 69 4.59 5.83 30.56
C GLN A 69 5.67 4.80 30.20
N PRO A 70 5.85 3.74 31.00
CA PRO A 70 6.82 2.70 30.69
C PRO A 70 6.41 1.92 29.40
N TYR A 71 7.40 1.43 28.70
CA TYR A 71 7.46 0.71 27.41
C TYR A 71 6.39 -0.37 27.11
N THR A 72 5.39 -0.52 27.96
CA THR A 72 4.39 -1.58 27.89
C THR A 72 3.08 -1.25 27.16
N SER A 73 2.89 -0.03 26.68
CA SER A 73 1.62 0.39 26.10
C SER A 73 1.57 0.34 24.56
N TYR A 74 2.16 -0.69 23.95
CA TYR A 74 1.94 -1.02 22.53
C TYR A 74 0.46 -1.22 22.16
N ARG A 75 -0.43 -1.28 23.14
CA ARG A 75 -1.84 -1.68 22.95
C ARG A 75 -2.85 -0.55 22.87
N ASN A 76 -2.56 0.64 23.35
CA ASN A 76 -3.65 1.61 23.63
C ASN A 76 -3.82 2.72 22.61
N THR A 77 -2.83 3.01 21.76
CA THR A 77 -2.94 4.14 20.82
C THR A 77 -3.45 3.77 19.44
N SER A 78 -3.39 2.51 19.05
CA SER A 78 -3.94 2.05 17.76
C SER A 78 -5.43 1.77 17.81
N SER A 79 -6.01 1.51 19.00
CA SER A 79 -7.43 1.19 19.14
C SER A 79 -8.32 2.42 19.06
N ASP A 80 -7.92 3.55 19.62
CA ASP A 80 -8.80 4.70 19.79
C ASP A 80 -9.12 5.43 18.46
N LEU A 81 -8.16 5.47 17.53
CA LEU A 81 -8.38 6.12 16.22
C LEU A 81 -9.23 5.28 15.25
N LEU A 82 -9.38 3.98 15.49
CA LEU A 82 -10.11 3.04 14.63
C LEU A 82 -11.34 2.44 15.31
N VAL A 83 -11.68 2.84 16.53
CA VAL A 83 -12.81 2.30 17.31
C VAL A 83 -14.12 2.41 16.55
N ASP A 84 -14.38 3.53 15.89
CA ASP A 84 -15.61 3.74 15.12
C ASP A 84 -15.67 2.93 13.82
N ALA A 85 -14.53 2.50 13.30
CA ALA A 85 -14.43 1.70 12.08
C ALA A 85 -14.34 0.20 12.33
N TRP A 86 -14.16 -0.23 13.61
CA TRP A 86 -14.03 -1.64 13.95
C TRP A 86 -15.35 -2.39 13.77
N LYS A 87 -15.32 -3.45 12.99
CA LYS A 87 -16.44 -4.39 12.81
C LYS A 87 -15.91 -5.80 12.87
N GLU A 88 -16.65 -6.66 13.56
CA GLU A 88 -16.34 -8.09 13.61
C GLU A 88 -16.26 -8.67 12.20
N ASN A 89 -15.31 -9.55 11.96
CA ASN A 89 -15.01 -10.21 10.67
C ASN A 89 -14.56 -9.27 9.53
N ASP A 90 -14.29 -8.00 9.79
CA ASP A 90 -13.59 -7.17 8.83
C ASP A 90 -12.09 -7.44 8.85
N ILE A 91 -11.43 -7.28 7.71
CA ILE A 91 -9.97 -7.29 7.66
C ILE A 91 -9.47 -6.15 8.54
N ASN A 92 -8.58 -6.49 9.46
CA ASN A 92 -7.97 -5.51 10.34
C ASN A 92 -6.92 -4.71 9.57
N ILE A 93 -6.99 -3.39 9.68
CA ILE A 93 -5.92 -2.49 9.25
C ILE A 93 -5.18 -2.04 10.50
N ASP A 94 -3.89 -2.35 10.57
CA ASP A 94 -3.04 -1.97 11.70
C ASP A 94 -3.09 -0.44 11.92
N GLY A 95 -3.25 0.00 13.16
CA GLY A 95 -3.24 1.41 13.53
C GLY A 95 -1.93 2.13 13.20
N CYS A 96 -0.84 1.37 13.09
CA CYS A 96 0.47 1.88 12.64
C CYS A 96 0.58 2.01 11.12
N PHE A 97 -0.39 1.51 10.35
CA PHE A 97 -0.39 1.61 8.90
C PHE A 97 -0.39 3.06 8.43
N ARG A 98 0.48 3.36 7.50
CA ARG A 98 0.61 4.67 6.86
C ARG A 98 0.66 4.48 5.35
N MET A 99 -0.11 5.29 4.64
CA MET A 99 -0.05 5.41 3.20
C MET A 99 0.03 6.89 2.83
N VAL A 100 1.22 7.33 2.43
CA VAL A 100 1.55 8.75 2.24
C VAL A 100 1.66 9.07 0.77
N ASN A 101 0.94 10.10 0.30
CA ASN A 101 1.15 10.62 -1.06
C ASN A 101 2.48 11.38 -1.09
N ILE A 102 3.42 10.89 -1.89
CA ILE A 102 4.78 11.44 -1.97
C ILE A 102 5.03 12.24 -3.24
N LEU A 103 4.34 11.94 -4.35
CA LEU A 103 4.40 12.71 -5.59
C LEU A 103 3.02 12.71 -6.25
N SER A 104 2.65 13.84 -6.88
CA SER A 104 1.36 13.98 -7.55
C SER A 104 1.48 14.79 -8.84
N SER A 105 0.78 14.37 -9.88
CA SER A 105 0.66 15.12 -11.13
C SER A 105 -0.05 16.48 -10.98
N LYS A 106 -0.76 16.67 -9.87
CA LYS A 106 -1.44 17.94 -9.53
C LYS A 106 -0.48 19.01 -9.01
N ALA A 107 0.72 18.61 -8.56
CA ALA A 107 1.72 19.52 -8.05
C ALA A 107 2.41 20.29 -9.20
N ARG A 108 2.81 21.53 -8.91
CA ARG A 108 3.60 22.32 -9.88
C ARG A 108 4.95 21.65 -10.13
N THR A 109 5.52 21.86 -11.31
CA THR A 109 6.80 21.22 -11.67
C THR A 109 7.90 21.45 -10.65
N LYS A 110 8.09 22.67 -10.18
CA LYS A 110 9.08 23.00 -9.14
C LYS A 110 8.83 22.28 -7.83
N ASP A 111 7.57 22.06 -7.47
CA ASP A 111 7.22 21.35 -6.23
C ASP A 111 7.52 19.86 -6.36
N VAL A 112 7.25 19.26 -7.54
CA VAL A 112 7.61 17.86 -7.82
C VAL A 112 9.13 17.65 -7.76
N GLU A 113 9.92 18.55 -8.35
CA GLU A 113 11.39 18.49 -8.28
C GLU A 113 11.90 18.56 -6.84
N LYS A 114 11.32 19.46 -6.04
CA LYS A 114 11.64 19.57 -4.61
C LYS A 114 11.23 18.34 -3.82
N GLN A 115 10.07 17.75 -4.12
CA GLN A 115 9.62 16.50 -3.50
C GLN A 115 10.55 15.34 -3.85
N MET A 116 10.98 15.21 -5.11
CA MET A 116 11.95 14.21 -5.54
C MET A 116 13.29 14.36 -4.80
N LEU A 117 13.78 15.60 -4.66
CA LEU A 117 15.00 15.88 -3.90
C LEU A 117 14.83 15.49 -2.43
N ASN A 118 13.71 15.82 -1.80
CA ASN A 118 13.44 15.46 -0.41
C ASN A 118 13.39 13.92 -0.22
N LEU A 119 12.76 13.20 -1.14
CA LEU A 119 12.75 11.72 -1.11
C LEU A 119 14.15 11.14 -1.26
N TRP A 120 14.95 11.73 -2.14
CA TRP A 120 16.34 11.34 -2.30
C TRP A 120 17.17 11.55 -1.03
N LEU A 121 17.05 12.72 -0.41
CA LEU A 121 17.73 13.04 0.86
C LEU A 121 17.25 12.12 1.99
N THR A 122 15.97 11.79 2.04
CA THR A 122 15.41 10.82 3.00
C THR A 122 16.03 9.44 2.80
N ASN A 123 16.15 8.97 1.56
CA ASN A 123 16.85 7.72 1.28
C ASN A 123 18.33 7.76 1.72
N CYS A 124 19.02 8.87 1.48
CA CYS A 124 20.40 9.04 1.97
C CYS A 124 20.47 8.95 3.51
N SER A 125 19.49 9.48 4.24
CA SER A 125 19.49 9.40 5.70
C SER A 125 19.39 7.97 6.24
N PHE A 126 18.73 7.07 5.52
CA PHE A 126 18.65 5.65 5.92
C PHE A 126 19.98 4.90 5.69
N LYS A 127 20.69 5.21 4.62
CA LYS A 127 21.98 4.57 4.31
C LYS A 127 23.09 4.96 5.28
N TYR A 128 23.05 6.17 5.78
CA TYR A 128 24.10 6.73 6.63
C TYR A 128 23.65 6.82 8.09
N HIS A 129 23.09 5.75 8.63
CA HIS A 129 22.60 5.64 10.01
C HIS A 129 23.54 6.17 11.11
N TYR A 130 24.85 6.23 10.85
CA TYR A 130 25.82 6.74 11.80
C TYR A 130 26.11 8.23 11.68
N ASN A 131 25.58 8.89 10.64
CA ASN A 131 25.73 10.32 10.45
C ASN A 131 24.37 11.00 10.60
N HIS A 132 24.07 11.45 11.80
CA HIS A 132 22.83 12.19 12.17
C HIS A 132 22.59 13.52 11.40
N HIS A 133 23.19 13.67 10.21
CA HIS A 133 23.16 14.92 9.45
C HIS A 133 21.90 15.14 8.60
N PHE A 134 21.11 14.10 8.37
CA PHE A 134 19.89 14.21 7.57
C PHE A 134 18.69 13.71 8.37
N PRO A 135 17.90 14.61 8.99
CA PRO A 135 16.66 14.21 9.63
C PRO A 135 15.67 13.72 8.58
N HIS A 136 15.08 12.56 8.79
CA HIS A 136 13.96 12.10 7.98
C HIS A 136 12.63 12.55 8.61
N PRO A 137 11.58 12.67 7.79
CA PRO A 137 10.29 13.10 8.30
C PRO A 137 9.75 12.14 9.37
N ALA A 138 9.11 12.72 10.36
CA ALA A 138 8.40 11.97 11.39
C ALA A 138 7.37 11.03 10.73
N LYS A 139 7.17 9.83 11.31
CA LYS A 139 6.21 8.82 10.82
C LYS A 139 6.51 8.29 9.40
N PHE A 140 7.77 8.40 8.95
CA PHE A 140 8.19 7.96 7.62
C PHE A 140 9.47 7.12 7.69
N HIS A 141 9.56 6.26 8.70
CA HIS A 141 10.64 5.29 8.83
C HIS A 141 10.39 4.06 7.95
N LEU A 142 11.48 3.42 7.53
CA LEU A 142 11.43 2.10 6.94
C LEU A 142 11.05 1.09 8.03
N SER A 143 9.91 0.41 7.87
CA SER A 143 9.41 -0.53 8.88
C SER A 143 8.89 -1.82 8.22
N GLY A 144 7.75 -2.34 8.63
CA GLY A 144 7.21 -3.57 8.04
C GLY A 144 6.52 -3.37 6.69
N THR A 145 6.03 -4.48 6.12
CA THR A 145 5.45 -4.55 4.77
C THR A 145 3.93 -4.80 4.81
N PRO A 146 3.08 -3.82 5.16
CA PRO A 146 1.62 -3.96 5.19
C PRO A 146 1.02 -3.85 3.78
N LEU A 147 1.45 -4.72 2.87
CA LEU A 147 1.05 -4.70 1.46
C LEU A 147 -0.44 -4.98 1.28
N ASN A 148 -1.03 -5.86 2.09
CA ASN A 148 -2.46 -6.18 2.00
C ASN A 148 -3.33 -4.97 2.34
N GLU A 149 -2.96 -4.23 3.36
CA GLU A 149 -3.59 -2.98 3.78
C GLU A 149 -3.45 -1.92 2.69
N ALA A 150 -2.28 -1.79 2.09
CA ALA A 150 -2.04 -0.89 0.97
C ALA A 150 -2.91 -1.24 -0.24
N ILE A 151 -3.06 -2.51 -0.60
CA ILE A 151 -3.96 -2.98 -1.66
C ILE A 151 -5.41 -2.59 -1.36
N ILE A 152 -5.88 -2.80 -0.13
CA ILE A 152 -7.25 -2.41 0.28
C ILE A 152 -7.45 -0.90 0.13
N CYS A 153 -6.50 -0.10 0.59
CA CYS A 153 -6.57 1.36 0.53
C CYS A 153 -6.53 1.88 -0.91
N THR A 154 -5.81 1.20 -1.83
CA THR A 154 -5.78 1.59 -3.25
C THR A 154 -7.16 1.59 -3.90
N LYS A 155 -8.11 0.78 -3.44
CA LYS A 155 -9.49 0.80 -3.96
C LYS A 155 -10.13 2.19 -3.88
N GLN A 156 -9.89 2.93 -2.80
CA GLN A 156 -10.42 4.29 -2.64
C GLN A 156 -9.70 5.26 -3.58
N LEU A 157 -8.38 5.14 -3.71
CA LEU A 157 -7.57 5.99 -4.58
C LEU A 157 -7.95 5.81 -6.05
N VAL A 158 -8.13 4.55 -6.47
CA VAL A 158 -8.62 4.22 -7.82
C VAL A 158 -9.99 4.86 -8.06
N LYS A 159 -10.95 4.71 -7.14
CA LYS A 159 -12.27 5.35 -7.28
C LYS A 159 -12.18 6.87 -7.39
N GLN A 160 -11.27 7.52 -6.67
CA GLN A 160 -11.06 8.96 -6.78
C GLN A 160 -10.50 9.35 -8.15
N MET A 161 -9.51 8.60 -8.65
CA MET A 161 -8.91 8.86 -9.96
C MET A 161 -9.91 8.59 -11.09
N MET A 162 -10.69 7.52 -11.00
CA MET A 162 -11.71 7.15 -11.99
C MET A 162 -12.85 8.15 -12.14
N LYS A 163 -13.00 9.13 -11.26
CA LYS A 163 -13.93 10.26 -11.49
C LYS A 163 -13.59 11.07 -12.74
N LYS A 164 -12.32 11.04 -13.18
CA LYS A 164 -11.81 11.82 -14.33
C LYS A 164 -11.10 10.94 -15.35
N ILE A 165 -10.75 9.74 -15.01
CA ILE A 165 -9.91 8.83 -15.80
C ILE A 165 -10.71 7.55 -16.05
N GLN A 166 -10.71 7.07 -17.29
CA GLN A 166 -11.46 5.89 -17.68
C GLN A 166 -10.77 4.59 -17.32
N LYS A 167 -9.43 4.54 -17.38
CA LYS A 167 -8.65 3.36 -17.04
C LYS A 167 -7.50 3.70 -16.10
N VAL A 168 -7.45 3.04 -14.96
CA VAL A 168 -6.43 3.25 -13.94
C VAL A 168 -5.53 2.03 -13.84
N HIS A 169 -4.22 2.27 -13.84
CA HIS A 169 -3.21 1.23 -13.61
C HIS A 169 -2.57 1.46 -12.24
N VAL A 170 -2.65 0.47 -11.39
CA VAL A 170 -1.96 0.44 -10.09
C VAL A 170 -0.66 -0.33 -10.27
N ILE A 171 0.45 0.32 -10.00
CA ILE A 171 1.80 -0.24 -10.13
C ILE A 171 2.38 -0.37 -8.73
N ILE A 172 2.57 -1.59 -8.26
CA ILE A 172 3.13 -1.89 -6.94
C ILE A 172 4.62 -2.19 -7.11
N LEU A 173 5.45 -1.52 -6.31
CA LEU A 173 6.90 -1.71 -6.25
C LEU A 173 7.24 -2.20 -4.84
N THR A 174 7.66 -3.47 -4.71
CA THR A 174 7.98 -4.11 -3.43
C THR A 174 9.11 -5.12 -3.61
N ASP A 175 9.90 -5.39 -2.58
CA ASP A 175 10.93 -6.43 -2.58
C ASP A 175 10.46 -7.71 -1.90
N GLY A 176 9.38 -7.66 -1.14
CA GLY A 176 8.98 -8.69 -0.21
C GLY A 176 7.57 -9.23 -0.35
N GLU A 177 7.33 -10.18 0.52
CA GLU A 177 6.01 -10.72 0.74
C GLU A 177 5.25 -9.86 1.76
N ALA A 178 3.94 -9.76 1.58
CA ALA A 178 3.07 -9.07 2.52
C ALA A 178 3.14 -9.72 3.90
N HIS A 179 3.06 -8.92 4.95
CA HIS A 179 2.79 -9.45 6.30
C HIS A 179 1.49 -10.24 6.30
N GLN A 180 1.41 -11.23 7.21
CA GLN A 180 0.19 -12.00 7.36
C GLN A 180 -0.95 -11.08 7.80
N PRO A 181 -2.02 -10.94 7.00
CA PRO A 181 -3.14 -10.09 7.36
C PRO A 181 -3.94 -10.73 8.49
N SER A 182 -4.65 -9.90 9.24
CA SER A 182 -5.53 -10.31 10.31
C SER A 182 -6.95 -9.80 10.10
N TYR A 183 -7.90 -10.34 10.85
CA TYR A 183 -9.28 -9.90 10.86
C TYR A 183 -9.76 -9.66 12.30
N ASN A 184 -10.74 -8.81 12.44
CA ASN A 184 -11.32 -8.43 13.71
C ASN A 184 -12.19 -9.56 14.30
N VAL A 185 -12.02 -9.86 15.57
CA VAL A 185 -12.82 -10.84 16.29
C VAL A 185 -13.33 -10.27 17.62
N ASP A 186 -14.57 -10.55 17.92
CA ASP A 186 -15.12 -10.31 19.24
C ASP A 186 -14.75 -11.47 20.16
N ARG A 187 -13.98 -11.18 21.19
CA ARG A 187 -13.50 -12.15 22.19
C ARG A 187 -14.45 -12.28 23.39
N SER A 188 -15.53 -11.48 23.50
CA SER A 188 -16.47 -11.55 24.61
C SER A 188 -17.01 -12.95 24.83
N LYS A 189 -17.19 -13.71 23.76
CA LYS A 189 -17.67 -15.11 23.78
C LYS A 189 -16.69 -16.10 24.43
N PHE A 190 -15.43 -15.70 24.65
CA PHE A 190 -14.36 -16.59 25.15
C PHE A 190 -13.81 -16.17 26.53
N TYR A 191 -14.06 -14.95 26.97
CA TYR A 191 -13.46 -14.37 28.18
C TYR A 191 -14.46 -13.54 28.99
N ASP A 192 -15.52 -14.18 29.46
CA ASP A 192 -16.64 -13.53 30.19
C ASP A 192 -16.27 -12.96 31.58
N SER A 193 -15.00 -13.10 32.03
CA SER A 193 -14.71 -12.97 33.47
C SER A 193 -13.81 -11.80 33.88
N PHE A 194 -13.24 -10.98 32.96
CA PHE A 194 -12.16 -10.07 33.36
C PHE A 194 -12.29 -8.60 32.95
N GLY A 195 -13.44 -8.13 32.41
CA GLY A 195 -13.60 -6.69 32.11
C GLY A 195 -12.58 -6.11 31.10
N LEU A 196 -11.91 -6.97 30.34
CA LEU A 196 -10.94 -6.57 29.31
C LEU A 196 -11.67 -6.20 28.02
N ASP A 197 -11.08 -5.30 27.25
CA ASP A 197 -11.56 -4.97 25.91
C ASP A 197 -11.71 -6.26 25.07
N HIS A 198 -12.95 -6.58 24.71
CA HIS A 198 -13.30 -7.79 23.99
C HIS A 198 -12.89 -7.77 22.52
N LYS A 199 -12.43 -6.62 22.03
CA LYS A 199 -11.94 -6.46 20.65
C LYS A 199 -10.58 -7.09 20.49
N GLY A 200 -10.43 -7.92 19.47
CA GLY A 200 -9.17 -8.59 19.18
C GLY A 200 -8.99 -8.85 17.70
N THR A 201 -7.87 -9.45 17.34
CA THR A 201 -7.57 -9.84 15.97
C THR A 201 -7.17 -11.30 15.90
N ARG A 202 -7.41 -11.95 14.76
CA ARG A 202 -6.89 -13.27 14.40
C ARG A 202 -6.25 -13.22 13.02
N SER A 203 -5.16 -13.97 12.87
CA SER A 203 -4.50 -14.13 11.58
C SER A 203 -5.40 -14.87 10.58
N ILE A 204 -5.40 -14.42 9.34
CA ILE A 204 -6.08 -15.09 8.24
C ILE A 204 -5.37 -16.41 7.94
N ASN A 205 -6.14 -17.48 7.76
CA ASN A 205 -5.66 -18.83 7.46
C ASN A 205 -6.53 -19.49 6.38
N SER A 206 -6.27 -20.74 6.05
CA SER A 206 -6.96 -21.50 4.99
C SER A 206 -8.45 -21.79 5.27
N THR A 207 -8.94 -21.52 6.47
CA THR A 207 -10.38 -21.64 6.80
C THR A 207 -11.12 -20.33 6.56
N CYS A 208 -10.41 -19.24 6.29
CA CYS A 208 -11.00 -17.92 6.06
C CYS A 208 -11.46 -17.76 4.61
N MET A 209 -12.53 -17.02 4.45
CA MET A 209 -13.07 -16.65 3.13
C MET A 209 -13.26 -15.14 3.05
N LEU A 210 -12.71 -14.51 2.00
CA LEU A 210 -12.99 -13.12 1.68
C LEU A 210 -14.32 -13.04 0.95
N ARG A 211 -15.24 -12.19 1.41
CA ARG A 211 -16.52 -11.94 0.73
C ARG A 211 -16.55 -10.52 0.19
N ASN A 212 -16.81 -10.39 -1.10
CA ASN A 212 -17.16 -9.10 -1.68
C ASN A 212 -18.58 -8.72 -1.26
N ARG A 213 -18.72 -7.64 -0.49
CA ARG A 213 -20.03 -7.20 0.03
C ARG A 213 -20.97 -6.70 -1.06
N LYS A 214 -20.44 -6.22 -2.19
CA LYS A 214 -21.24 -5.68 -3.28
C LYS A 214 -21.81 -6.79 -4.16
N SER A 215 -20.97 -7.72 -4.61
CA SER A 215 -21.37 -8.81 -5.51
C SER A 215 -21.80 -10.08 -4.78
N GLY A 216 -21.49 -10.23 -3.49
CA GLY A 216 -21.68 -11.46 -2.72
C GLY A 216 -20.68 -12.56 -3.01
N LYS A 217 -19.80 -12.40 -4.01
CA LYS A 217 -18.79 -13.38 -4.40
C LYS A 217 -17.81 -13.65 -3.28
N THR A 218 -17.39 -14.90 -3.14
CA THR A 218 -16.46 -15.36 -2.10
C THR A 218 -15.17 -15.90 -2.70
N TYR A 219 -14.07 -15.73 -1.98
CA TYR A 219 -12.72 -16.18 -2.36
C TYR A 219 -12.10 -16.91 -1.18
N GLY A 220 -11.61 -18.14 -1.40
CA GLY A 220 -10.83 -18.86 -0.40
C GLY A 220 -9.49 -18.19 -0.18
N LEU A 221 -9.16 -17.95 1.10
CA LEU A 221 -7.92 -17.33 1.48
C LEU A 221 -6.90 -18.36 1.95
N THR A 222 -5.64 -18.10 1.64
CA THR A 222 -4.47 -18.74 2.25
C THR A 222 -3.45 -17.66 2.59
N TYR A 223 -2.45 -17.97 3.37
CA TYR A 223 -1.36 -17.03 3.64
C TYR A 223 -0.75 -16.47 2.33
N SER A 224 -0.44 -17.36 1.39
CA SER A 224 0.27 -17.01 0.15
C SER A 224 -0.59 -16.33 -0.94
N ASN A 225 -1.92 -16.45 -0.88
CA ASN A 225 -2.79 -15.92 -1.94
C ASN A 225 -3.59 -14.68 -1.54
N CYS A 226 -3.49 -14.19 -0.29
CA CYS A 226 -4.34 -13.13 0.23
C CYS A 226 -4.27 -11.87 -0.63
N SER A 227 -3.08 -11.37 -0.93
CA SER A 227 -2.90 -10.18 -1.78
C SER A 227 -3.54 -10.34 -3.15
N LEU A 228 -3.39 -11.53 -3.77
CA LEU A 228 -4.01 -11.83 -5.06
C LEU A 228 -5.54 -11.81 -4.98
N LYS A 229 -6.11 -12.44 -3.94
CA LYS A 229 -7.58 -12.50 -3.77
C LYS A 229 -8.17 -11.13 -3.43
N LEU A 230 -7.43 -10.27 -2.73
CA LEU A 230 -7.82 -8.86 -2.54
C LEU A 230 -7.86 -8.10 -3.86
N ILE A 231 -6.87 -8.28 -4.72
CA ILE A 231 -6.84 -7.66 -6.05
C ILE A 231 -7.99 -8.17 -6.91
N GLU A 232 -8.25 -9.48 -6.94
CA GLU A 232 -9.40 -10.07 -7.66
C GLU A 232 -10.72 -9.46 -7.17
N CYS A 233 -10.90 -9.34 -5.86
CA CYS A 233 -12.09 -8.74 -5.26
C CYS A 233 -12.25 -7.24 -5.65
N ILE A 234 -11.14 -6.49 -5.74
CA ILE A 234 -11.18 -5.09 -6.18
C ILE A 234 -11.53 -5.00 -7.67
N LYS A 235 -10.97 -5.88 -8.50
CA LYS A 235 -11.26 -5.92 -9.95
C LYS A 235 -12.70 -6.29 -10.26
N ASP A 236 -13.33 -7.13 -9.45
CA ASP A 236 -14.77 -7.41 -9.59
C ASP A 236 -15.63 -6.15 -9.42
N ASP A 237 -15.22 -5.23 -8.53
CA ASP A 237 -15.92 -3.97 -8.32
C ASP A 237 -15.53 -2.87 -9.32
N LEU A 238 -14.32 -2.96 -9.86
CA LEU A 238 -13.69 -1.93 -10.69
C LEU A 238 -13.00 -2.62 -11.90
N PRO A 239 -13.75 -3.04 -12.92
CA PRO A 239 -13.21 -3.84 -14.04
C PRO A 239 -12.19 -3.09 -14.91
N ASP A 240 -12.25 -1.75 -14.95
CA ASP A 240 -11.31 -0.91 -15.70
C ASP A 240 -10.01 -0.60 -14.93
N VAL A 241 -9.77 -1.26 -13.79
CA VAL A 241 -8.49 -1.18 -13.07
C VAL A 241 -7.58 -2.34 -13.45
N SER A 242 -6.30 -2.06 -13.65
CA SER A 242 -5.27 -3.09 -13.76
C SER A 242 -4.24 -2.95 -12.64
N PHE A 243 -3.80 -4.09 -12.11
CA PHE A 243 -2.74 -4.16 -11.13
C PHE A 243 -1.51 -4.82 -11.76
N ILE A 244 -0.35 -4.20 -11.56
CA ILE A 244 0.95 -4.68 -11.99
C ILE A 244 1.86 -4.63 -10.77
N ALA A 245 2.40 -5.76 -10.36
CA ALA A 245 3.37 -5.81 -9.27
C ALA A 245 4.77 -6.09 -9.83
N PHE A 246 5.73 -5.27 -9.45
CA PHE A 246 7.14 -5.48 -9.71
C PHE A 246 7.82 -5.88 -8.40
N ARG A 247 8.43 -7.05 -8.40
CA ARG A 247 9.34 -7.43 -7.33
C ARG A 247 10.70 -6.85 -7.62
N VAL A 248 11.17 -5.95 -6.76
CA VAL A 248 12.51 -5.36 -6.84
C VAL A 248 13.48 -6.26 -6.08
N ILE A 249 14.62 -6.60 -6.68
CA ILE A 249 15.60 -7.52 -6.11
C ILE A 249 16.97 -6.86 -6.13
N GLU A 250 17.75 -7.07 -5.06
CA GLU A 250 19.13 -6.61 -4.98
C GLU A 250 20.00 -7.26 -6.06
N ARG A 251 20.93 -6.50 -6.65
CA ARG A 251 21.89 -7.03 -7.64
C ARG A 251 22.75 -8.11 -7.00
N GLY A 252 22.58 -9.36 -7.43
CA GLY A 252 23.27 -10.54 -6.91
C GLY A 252 22.35 -11.64 -6.41
N GLY A 253 21.07 -11.36 -6.17
CA GLY A 253 20.02 -12.35 -5.94
C GLY A 253 19.44 -12.84 -7.27
N MET A 254 19.53 -14.13 -7.54
CA MET A 254 19.01 -14.74 -8.77
C MET A 254 17.48 -14.55 -8.89
N THR A 255 17.06 -14.22 -10.11
CA THR A 255 15.73 -14.36 -10.70
C THR A 255 14.81 -13.15 -10.58
N VAL A 256 14.68 -12.46 -11.71
CA VAL A 256 13.58 -11.53 -11.97
C VAL A 256 12.31 -12.36 -12.16
N SER A 257 11.46 -12.41 -11.15
CA SER A 257 10.14 -13.01 -11.23
C SER A 257 9.14 -11.93 -11.62
N TYR A 258 8.77 -11.87 -12.90
CA TYR A 258 7.64 -11.06 -13.35
C TYR A 258 6.35 -11.80 -13.02
N THR A 259 5.63 -11.35 -12.00
CA THR A 259 4.29 -11.86 -11.75
C THR A 259 3.30 -10.98 -12.50
N HIS A 260 2.98 -11.34 -13.74
CA HIS A 260 1.81 -10.81 -14.42
C HIS A 260 0.56 -11.37 -13.73
N LEU A 261 -0.10 -10.57 -12.93
CA LEU A 261 -1.44 -10.85 -12.44
C LEU A 261 -2.45 -10.64 -13.58
N ARG A 262 -2.39 -11.49 -14.63
CA ARG A 262 -3.47 -11.61 -15.59
C ARG A 262 -4.64 -12.28 -14.87
N ALA A 263 -5.76 -11.57 -14.74
CA ALA A 263 -7.04 -12.25 -14.59
C ALA A 263 -7.24 -13.09 -15.85
N HIS A 264 -7.53 -14.37 -15.70
CA HIS A 264 -7.96 -15.23 -16.80
C HIS A 264 -9.13 -14.53 -17.51
N GLU A 265 -8.91 -14.11 -18.76
CA GLU A 265 -9.99 -13.84 -19.67
C GLU A 265 -10.68 -15.19 -19.90
N THR A 266 -11.89 -15.34 -19.37
CA THR A 266 -12.79 -16.38 -19.77
C THR A 266 -13.09 -16.16 -21.26
N GLN A 267 -12.55 -17.02 -22.11
CA GLN A 267 -12.98 -17.07 -23.50
C GLN A 267 -14.48 -17.36 -23.52
N PRO A 268 -15.27 -16.62 -24.30
CA PRO A 268 -16.64 -17.00 -24.55
C PRO A 268 -16.61 -18.24 -25.45
N TYR A 269 -17.38 -19.27 -25.09
CA TYR A 269 -17.76 -20.37 -25.95
C TYR A 269 -18.66 -19.88 -27.05
#